data_621b0bcdcd0dd47a9c03e4eae6f381de
#
_entry.id   621b0bcdcd0dd47a9c03e4eae6f381de
#
_cell.length_a   1.000
_cell.length_b   1.000
_cell.length_c   1.000
_cell.angle_alpha   90.00
_cell.angle_beta   90.00
_cell.angle_gamma   90.00
#
_symmetry.space_group_name_H-M   'P 1'
#
loop_
_entity.id
_entity.type
_entity.pdbx_description
1 polymer ?
#
loop_
_entity_poly.entity_id
_entity_poly.type
_entity_poly.pdbx_seq_one_letter_code
_entity_poly.pdbx_strand_id
1 'polypeptide(L)'
;MRVIVMDCLHNPLSARECATIWRAHDLGDLELLHARYFSYSFAKHTHEGVALGVIEAGAESFYYRGARHTATTGQVVVFNPNEAHTGEAADSQGWRFRMFYMDAGLMRKAVEDLSGKPADIPFFSAPVIDQPETAAMLRNLHILLEGESGLLERESKFLWTLAEFARCHADSRPSARSIGDEHSIVRTVREYLEEQYTENVSLDALVALSGISGYHLIRVFRKEIGLPPHAYLEQVRVNRGRQLLRAGVRITDAALLTGFTDQSHFNRHFKKMTGVTPGQYSKMARTPKIPIALAQTRKR
;
A
#
# COMPACT_ATOMS: atom_id res chain seq x y z
N MET A 1 3.77 13.86 -9.30
CA MET A 1 2.67 13.92 -8.32
C MET A 1 2.29 15.38 -8.11
N ARG A 2 1.13 15.87 -8.61
CA ARG A 2 0.61 17.20 -8.27
C ARG A 2 -0.35 17.03 -7.12
N VAL A 3 0.07 17.39 -5.91
CA VAL A 3 -0.79 17.49 -4.73
C VAL A 3 -1.55 18.80 -4.85
N ILE A 4 -2.86 18.75 -4.98
CA ILE A 4 -3.70 19.94 -4.83
C ILE A 4 -4.01 20.04 -3.35
N VAL A 5 -3.23 20.86 -2.63
CA VAL A 5 -3.55 21.26 -1.27
C VAL A 5 -4.62 22.35 -1.38
N MET A 6 -5.84 22.07 -0.98
CA MET A 6 -6.80 23.15 -0.71
C MET A 6 -6.33 23.84 0.57
N ASP A 7 -5.77 25.03 0.37
CA ASP A 7 -5.09 25.82 1.40
C ASP A 7 -6.07 26.26 2.50
N CYS A 8 -5.77 25.91 3.74
CA CYS A 8 -6.53 26.28 4.93
C CYS A 8 -6.43 27.76 5.30
N LEU A 9 -5.95 28.65 4.39
CA LEU A 9 -5.44 29.97 4.73
C LEU A 9 -6.45 31.12 4.69
N HIS A 10 -7.72 30.94 4.31
CA HIS A 10 -8.61 32.09 4.09
C HIS A 10 -9.89 32.18 4.94
N ASN A 11 -10.12 31.27 5.92
CA ASN A 11 -11.25 31.40 6.84
C ASN A 11 -10.86 30.99 8.27
N PRO A 12 -10.95 31.85 9.29
CA PRO A 12 -10.57 31.55 10.68
C PRO A 12 -11.43 30.43 11.34
N LEU A 13 -12.59 30.09 10.79
CA LEU A 13 -13.39 28.93 11.18
C LEU A 13 -12.84 27.64 10.53
N SER A 14 -12.09 27.73 9.44
CA SER A 14 -11.51 26.63 8.67
C SER A 14 -10.14 26.14 9.16
N ALA A 15 -9.52 26.78 10.14
CA ALA A 15 -8.22 26.35 10.69
C ALA A 15 -8.25 24.92 11.30
N ARG A 16 -9.44 24.34 11.46
CA ARG A 16 -9.66 22.96 11.95
C ARG A 16 -9.94 21.97 10.82
N GLU A 17 -10.38 22.44 9.65
CA GLU A 17 -10.73 21.60 8.49
C GLU A 17 -9.57 21.56 7.51
N CYS A 18 -9.21 20.38 7.04
CA CYS A 18 -8.17 20.20 6.05
C CYS A 18 -8.50 19.02 5.13
N ALA A 19 -8.08 19.16 3.88
CA ALA A 19 -8.20 18.10 2.89
C ALA A 19 -6.97 18.08 1.98
N THR A 20 -6.47 16.90 1.69
CA THR A 20 -5.43 16.66 0.69
C THR A 20 -5.97 15.65 -0.31
N ILE A 21 -5.99 16.03 -1.58
CA ILE A 21 -6.42 15.17 -2.68
C ILE A 21 -5.27 14.98 -3.66
N TRP A 22 -5.08 13.77 -4.17
CA TRP A 22 -4.09 13.46 -5.20
C TRP A 22 -4.50 12.27 -6.05
N ARG A 23 -3.77 12.03 -7.15
CA ARG A 23 -4.00 10.90 -8.05
C ARG A 23 -2.77 10.01 -8.14
N ALA A 24 -3.01 8.71 -8.09
CA ALA A 24 -2.03 7.69 -8.39
C ALA A 24 -2.20 7.26 -9.85
N HIS A 25 -1.48 7.94 -10.76
CA HIS A 25 -1.58 7.68 -12.21
C HIS A 25 -1.08 6.29 -12.60
N ASP A 26 -0.13 5.75 -11.84
CA ASP A 26 0.40 4.40 -11.97
C ASP A 26 -0.60 3.30 -11.59
N LEU A 27 -1.72 3.66 -10.98
CA LEU A 27 -2.77 2.74 -10.52
C LEU A 27 -4.15 3.05 -11.14
N GLY A 28 -4.16 3.39 -12.44
CA GLY A 28 -5.39 3.66 -13.19
C GLY A 28 -6.07 4.96 -12.78
N ASP A 29 -5.30 6.02 -12.56
CA ASP A 29 -5.78 7.35 -12.16
C ASP A 29 -6.62 7.33 -10.86
N LEU A 30 -6.33 6.38 -9.97
CA LEU A 30 -6.93 6.29 -8.65
C LEU A 30 -6.83 7.64 -7.93
N GLU A 31 -7.98 8.20 -7.55
CA GLU A 31 -8.03 9.41 -6.75
C GLU A 31 -8.09 9.07 -5.26
N LEU A 32 -7.31 9.79 -4.46
CA LEU A 32 -7.19 9.59 -3.02
C LEU A 32 -7.48 10.91 -2.30
N LEU A 33 -8.24 10.82 -1.21
CA LEU A 33 -8.56 11.94 -0.34
C LEU A 33 -8.21 11.58 1.10
N HIS A 34 -7.47 12.46 1.77
CA HIS A 34 -7.30 12.47 3.22
C HIS A 34 -7.82 13.78 3.76
N ALA A 35 -8.85 13.74 4.58
CA ALA A 35 -9.52 14.93 5.05
C ALA A 35 -9.92 14.86 6.53
N ARG A 36 -10.10 16.03 7.11
CA ARG A 36 -10.70 16.26 8.42
C ARG A 36 -11.71 17.39 8.31
N TYR A 37 -12.95 17.13 8.66
CA TYR A 37 -14.05 18.07 8.62
C TYR A 37 -14.80 18.12 9.96
N PHE A 38 -15.40 19.27 10.25
CA PHE A 38 -16.22 19.51 11.43
C PHE A 38 -17.61 20.04 11.08
N SER A 39 -17.67 21.00 10.17
CA SER A 39 -18.88 21.67 9.74
C SER A 39 -19.23 21.40 8.27
N TYR A 40 -18.28 20.88 7.51
CA TYR A 40 -18.49 20.56 6.10
C TYR A 40 -19.48 19.41 5.93
N SER A 41 -20.41 19.59 5.00
CA SER A 41 -21.42 18.58 4.66
C SER A 41 -21.42 18.38 3.15
N PHE A 42 -21.25 17.15 2.72
CA PHE A 42 -21.39 16.77 1.33
C PHE A 42 -22.87 16.75 0.94
N ALA A 43 -23.25 17.58 -0.03
CA ALA A 43 -24.57 17.50 -0.63
C ALA A 43 -24.79 16.11 -1.24
N LYS A 44 -26.05 15.74 -1.49
CA LYS A 44 -26.36 14.47 -2.15
C LYS A 44 -25.72 14.39 -3.54
N HIS A 45 -24.85 13.39 -3.75
CA HIS A 45 -24.08 13.19 -4.97
C HIS A 45 -23.86 11.70 -5.25
N THR A 46 -23.27 11.39 -6.39
CA THR A 46 -22.89 10.03 -6.83
C THR A 46 -21.43 10.01 -7.28
N HIS A 47 -20.82 8.85 -7.29
CA HIS A 47 -19.56 8.58 -7.98
C HIS A 47 -19.78 7.59 -9.11
N GLU A 48 -19.09 7.74 -10.25
CA GLU A 48 -19.14 6.78 -11.36
C GLU A 48 -18.49 5.45 -11.01
N GLY A 49 -17.52 5.47 -10.09
CA GLY A 49 -16.80 4.32 -9.58
C GLY A 49 -17.16 3.93 -8.16
N VAL A 50 -16.37 3.05 -7.59
CA VAL A 50 -16.48 2.65 -6.18
C VAL A 50 -15.78 3.68 -5.31
N ALA A 51 -16.47 4.19 -4.28
CA ALA A 51 -15.84 4.98 -3.23
C ALA A 51 -15.68 4.12 -1.97
N LEU A 52 -14.44 4.01 -1.48
CA LEU A 52 -14.07 3.13 -0.38
C LEU A 52 -13.23 3.92 0.61
N GLY A 53 -13.60 3.93 1.89
CA GLY A 53 -12.91 4.74 2.88
C GLY A 53 -12.81 4.12 4.26
N VAL A 54 -11.93 4.70 5.07
CA VAL A 54 -11.75 4.34 6.48
C VAL A 54 -11.84 5.58 7.36
N ILE A 55 -12.61 5.51 8.42
CA ILE A 55 -12.73 6.57 9.43
C ILE A 55 -11.54 6.44 10.40
N GLU A 56 -10.68 7.45 10.44
CA GLU A 56 -9.50 7.48 11.32
C GLU A 56 -9.79 8.09 12.71
N ALA A 57 -10.74 9.01 12.79
CA ALA A 57 -11.16 9.63 14.06
C ALA A 57 -12.55 10.25 13.92
N GLY A 58 -13.31 10.29 15.00
CA GLY A 58 -14.67 10.81 15.03
C GLY A 58 -15.68 9.89 14.37
N ALA A 59 -16.74 10.47 13.82
CA ALA A 59 -17.80 9.72 13.17
C ALA A 59 -18.42 10.47 11.98
N GLU A 60 -18.70 9.76 10.91
CA GLU A 60 -19.42 10.22 9.73
C GLU A 60 -20.87 9.75 9.80
N SER A 61 -21.83 10.65 9.53
CA SER A 61 -23.23 10.32 9.28
C SER A 61 -23.54 10.56 7.81
N PHE A 62 -24.22 9.62 7.17
CA PHE A 62 -24.57 9.72 5.76
C PHE A 62 -25.92 9.06 5.46
N TYR A 63 -26.62 9.59 4.45
CA TYR A 63 -27.84 8.99 3.93
C TYR A 63 -27.50 8.20 2.68
N TYR A 64 -27.85 6.92 2.66
CA TYR A 64 -27.52 6.01 1.57
C TYR A 64 -28.58 4.92 1.44
N ARG A 65 -29.06 4.64 0.22
CA ARG A 65 -30.03 3.58 -0.08
C ARG A 65 -31.28 3.60 0.79
N GLY A 66 -31.81 4.80 1.05
CA GLY A 66 -33.06 4.97 1.80
C GLY A 66 -32.93 4.99 3.32
N ALA A 67 -31.72 4.85 3.86
CA ALA A 67 -31.46 4.85 5.29
C ALA A 67 -30.35 5.82 5.70
N ARG A 68 -30.35 6.26 6.95
CA ARG A 68 -29.23 6.96 7.57
C ARG A 68 -28.30 5.95 8.22
N HIS A 69 -27.02 6.10 7.94
CA HIS A 69 -25.93 5.29 8.48
C HIS A 69 -24.96 6.15 9.27
N THR A 70 -24.27 5.55 10.20
CA THR A 70 -23.16 6.19 10.92
C THR A 70 -21.96 5.26 10.91
N ALA A 71 -20.80 5.77 10.52
CA ALA A 71 -19.53 5.07 10.59
C ALA A 71 -18.61 5.77 11.58
N THR A 72 -18.02 5.01 12.50
CA THR A 72 -17.16 5.50 13.57
C THR A 72 -15.70 5.14 13.34
N THR A 73 -14.81 5.66 14.19
CA THR A 73 -13.36 5.38 14.14
C THR A 73 -13.08 3.87 14.02
N GLY A 74 -12.28 3.49 13.04
CA GLY A 74 -11.90 2.10 12.76
C GLY A 74 -12.86 1.35 11.85
N GLN A 75 -13.97 1.96 11.45
CA GLN A 75 -14.91 1.38 10.50
C GLN A 75 -14.61 1.84 9.06
N VAL A 76 -15.05 1.03 8.11
CA VAL A 76 -14.90 1.25 6.66
C VAL A 76 -16.26 1.62 6.09
N VAL A 77 -16.27 2.60 5.18
CA VAL A 77 -17.44 2.97 4.38
C VAL A 77 -17.22 2.55 2.93
N VAL A 78 -18.28 2.07 2.27
CA VAL A 78 -18.26 1.71 0.85
C VAL A 78 -19.53 2.18 0.15
N PHE A 79 -19.36 2.86 -0.98
CA PHE A 79 -20.43 3.32 -1.86
C PHE A 79 -20.26 2.66 -3.23
N ASN A 80 -21.31 1.99 -3.68
CA ASN A 80 -21.33 1.38 -5.00
C ASN A 80 -21.45 2.44 -6.11
N PRO A 81 -21.03 2.12 -7.34
CA PRO A 81 -21.12 3.06 -8.46
C PRO A 81 -22.53 3.61 -8.68
N ASN A 82 -22.61 4.91 -8.97
CA ASN A 82 -23.83 5.63 -9.30
C ASN A 82 -24.93 5.66 -8.22
N GLU A 83 -24.63 5.23 -7.00
CA GLU A 83 -25.57 5.30 -5.87
C GLU A 83 -25.42 6.62 -5.10
N ALA A 84 -26.54 7.33 -4.95
CA ALA A 84 -26.58 8.66 -4.35
C ALA A 84 -26.46 8.60 -2.82
N HIS A 85 -25.56 9.40 -2.27
CA HIS A 85 -25.31 9.51 -0.84
C HIS A 85 -24.97 10.94 -0.40
N THR A 86 -25.04 11.19 0.89
CA THR A 86 -24.56 12.41 1.55
C THR A 86 -23.37 12.06 2.47
N GLY A 87 -22.77 13.05 3.12
CA GLY A 87 -21.75 12.83 4.16
C GLY A 87 -21.62 14.07 5.03
N GLU A 88 -21.63 13.90 6.35
CA GLU A 88 -21.48 14.97 7.32
C GLU A 88 -20.88 14.44 8.63
N ALA A 89 -20.36 15.34 9.48
CA ALA A 89 -19.97 14.95 10.83
C ALA A 89 -21.19 14.44 11.62
N ALA A 90 -21.08 13.30 12.29
CA ALA A 90 -22.15 12.80 13.14
C ALA A 90 -22.36 13.66 14.40
N ASP A 91 -21.32 14.37 14.83
CA ASP A 91 -21.33 15.27 15.99
C ASP A 91 -20.32 16.42 15.85
N SER A 92 -20.24 17.26 16.86
CA SER A 92 -19.35 18.45 16.90
C SER A 92 -17.85 18.10 16.98
N GLN A 93 -17.48 16.86 17.17
CA GLN A 93 -16.07 16.41 17.17
C GLN A 93 -15.51 16.30 15.76
N GLY A 94 -16.40 16.28 14.76
CA GLY A 94 -16.05 16.10 13.36
C GLY A 94 -15.59 14.69 13.04
N TRP A 95 -15.03 14.51 11.84
CA TRP A 95 -14.44 13.23 11.47
C TRP A 95 -13.18 13.43 10.62
N ARG A 96 -12.27 12.48 10.71
CA ARG A 96 -11.08 12.36 9.87
C ARG A 96 -11.13 11.02 9.17
N PHE A 97 -10.88 11.04 7.85
CA PHE A 97 -11.05 9.86 7.02
C PHE A 97 -10.08 9.85 5.84
N ARG A 98 -9.91 8.67 5.27
CA ARG A 98 -9.17 8.41 4.04
C ARG A 98 -10.09 7.74 3.04
N MET A 99 -10.16 8.26 1.81
CA MET A 99 -11.00 7.73 0.74
C MET A 99 -10.19 7.37 -0.49
N PHE A 100 -10.62 6.32 -1.13
CA PHE A 100 -10.24 5.90 -2.47
C PHE A 100 -11.45 6.09 -3.39
N TYR A 101 -11.28 6.83 -4.46
CA TYR A 101 -12.26 6.94 -5.54
C TYR A 101 -11.68 6.25 -6.77
N MET A 102 -12.23 5.11 -7.12
CA MET A 102 -11.65 4.24 -8.15
C MET A 102 -12.68 3.91 -9.23
N ASP A 103 -12.21 3.82 -10.46
CA ASP A 103 -13.02 3.28 -11.55
C ASP A 103 -13.52 1.87 -11.20
N ALA A 104 -14.78 1.60 -11.53
CA ALA A 104 -15.40 0.31 -11.22
C ALA A 104 -14.68 -0.88 -11.92
N GLY A 105 -14.02 -0.61 -13.05
CA GLY A 105 -13.20 -1.58 -13.77
C GLY A 105 -11.97 -2.03 -12.98
N LEU A 106 -11.40 -1.18 -12.11
CA LEU A 106 -10.29 -1.59 -11.23
C LEU A 106 -10.73 -2.64 -10.22
N MET A 107 -11.90 -2.46 -9.64
CA MET A 107 -12.46 -3.45 -8.70
C MET A 107 -12.83 -4.75 -9.42
N ARG A 108 -13.43 -4.68 -10.62
CA ARG A 108 -13.70 -5.85 -11.47
C ARG A 108 -12.40 -6.58 -11.80
N LYS A 109 -11.36 -5.87 -12.28
CA LYS A 109 -10.05 -6.46 -12.59
C LYS A 109 -9.43 -7.17 -11.39
N ALA A 110 -9.57 -6.61 -10.19
CA ALA A 110 -9.08 -7.25 -8.97
C ALA A 110 -9.81 -8.58 -8.67
N VAL A 111 -11.12 -8.66 -8.93
CA VAL A 111 -11.91 -9.90 -8.78
C VAL A 111 -11.56 -10.94 -9.86
N GLU A 112 -11.37 -10.50 -11.10
CA GLU A 112 -10.91 -11.36 -12.19
C GLU A 112 -9.52 -11.96 -11.89
N ASP A 113 -8.62 -11.11 -11.39
CA ASP A 113 -7.27 -11.51 -11.00
C ASP A 113 -7.26 -12.49 -9.83
N LEU A 114 -8.14 -12.27 -8.83
CA LEU A 114 -8.35 -13.15 -7.70
C LEU A 114 -8.84 -14.54 -8.12
N SER A 115 -9.89 -14.59 -8.94
CA SER A 115 -10.60 -15.83 -9.29
C SER A 115 -9.99 -16.58 -10.49
N GLY A 116 -9.25 -15.86 -11.35
CA GLY A 116 -8.76 -16.36 -12.63
C GLY A 116 -9.86 -16.53 -13.66
N LYS A 117 -11.00 -15.85 -13.52
CA LYS A 117 -12.18 -15.94 -14.39
C LYS A 117 -12.74 -14.55 -14.64
N PRO A 118 -13.42 -14.31 -15.79
CA PRO A 118 -14.20 -13.09 -16.00
C PRO A 118 -15.19 -12.87 -14.85
N ALA A 119 -15.33 -11.63 -14.44
CA ALA A 119 -16.21 -11.25 -13.34
C ALA A 119 -16.96 -9.94 -13.63
N ASP A 120 -18.11 -9.77 -12.97
CA ASP A 120 -18.80 -8.49 -12.92
C ASP A 120 -18.18 -7.57 -11.87
N ILE A 121 -18.57 -6.29 -11.90
CA ILE A 121 -18.23 -5.35 -10.85
C ILE A 121 -18.85 -5.86 -9.54
N PRO A 122 -18.06 -6.10 -8.47
CA PRO A 122 -18.60 -6.61 -7.23
C PRO A 122 -19.52 -5.57 -6.57
N PHE A 123 -20.62 -6.04 -6.01
CA PHE A 123 -21.56 -5.23 -5.27
C PHE A 123 -21.38 -5.45 -3.76
N PHE A 124 -21.53 -4.35 -2.99
CA PHE A 124 -21.39 -4.34 -1.53
C PHE A 124 -22.70 -3.88 -0.91
N SER A 125 -23.45 -4.80 -0.30
CA SER A 125 -24.74 -4.49 0.35
C SER A 125 -24.56 -3.74 1.66
N ALA A 126 -23.51 -4.02 2.43
CA ALA A 126 -23.20 -3.37 3.69
C ALA A 126 -22.42 -2.07 3.48
N PRO A 127 -23.00 -0.89 3.69
CA PRO A 127 -22.32 0.38 3.47
C PRO A 127 -21.30 0.73 4.58
N VAL A 128 -21.42 0.11 5.75
CA VAL A 128 -20.47 0.23 6.87
C VAL A 128 -19.97 -1.16 7.24
N ILE A 129 -18.67 -1.30 7.29
CA ILE A 129 -18.00 -2.57 7.62
C ILE A 129 -17.21 -2.36 8.91
N ASP A 130 -17.54 -3.15 9.92
CA ASP A 130 -16.87 -3.15 11.23
C ASP A 130 -15.91 -4.35 11.32
N GLN A 131 -14.73 -4.18 10.70
CA GLN A 131 -13.66 -5.16 10.72
C GLN A 131 -12.31 -4.45 10.82
N PRO A 132 -11.65 -4.50 11.99
CA PRO A 132 -10.38 -3.79 12.23
C PRO A 132 -9.27 -4.17 11.26
N GLU A 133 -9.20 -5.43 10.83
CA GLU A 133 -8.19 -5.91 9.88
C GLU A 133 -8.37 -5.28 8.50
N THR A 134 -9.61 -5.16 8.04
CA THR A 134 -9.96 -4.50 6.77
C THR A 134 -9.65 -3.01 6.83
N ALA A 135 -10.02 -2.34 7.91
CA ALA A 135 -9.72 -0.93 8.13
C ALA A 135 -8.20 -0.68 8.16
N ALA A 136 -7.44 -1.51 8.87
CA ALA A 136 -5.98 -1.42 8.93
C ALA A 136 -5.34 -1.65 7.55
N MET A 137 -5.83 -2.62 6.78
CA MET A 137 -5.34 -2.92 5.44
C MET A 137 -5.54 -1.72 4.49
N LEU A 138 -6.73 -1.14 4.45
CA LEU A 138 -7.05 0.05 3.64
C LEU A 138 -6.25 1.26 4.09
N ARG A 139 -6.19 1.53 5.40
CA ARG A 139 -5.43 2.64 5.95
C ARG A 139 -3.94 2.53 5.58
N ASN A 140 -3.35 1.35 5.71
CA ASN A 140 -1.95 1.11 5.39
C ASN A 140 -1.66 1.28 3.89
N LEU A 141 -2.57 0.84 3.02
CA LEU A 141 -2.47 1.09 1.58
C LEU A 141 -2.51 2.59 1.29
N HIS A 142 -3.46 3.32 1.86
CA HIS A 142 -3.61 4.75 1.61
C HIS A 142 -2.35 5.53 2.03
N ILE A 143 -1.78 5.22 3.20
CA ILE A 143 -0.52 5.81 3.69
C ILE A 143 0.65 5.44 2.77
N LEU A 144 0.71 4.20 2.29
CA LEU A 144 1.73 3.79 1.32
C LEU A 144 1.66 4.63 0.05
N LEU A 145 0.44 4.86 -0.46
CA LEU A 145 0.21 5.62 -1.70
C LEU A 145 0.37 7.13 -1.53
N GLU A 146 0.34 7.65 -0.30
CA GLU A 146 0.66 9.05 0.04
C GLU A 146 2.17 9.30 0.01
N GLY A 147 2.96 8.27 0.35
CA GLY A 147 4.42 8.34 0.41
C GLY A 147 5.11 7.90 -0.88
N GLU A 148 6.43 8.00 -0.85
CA GLU A 148 7.28 7.45 -1.90
C GLU A 148 7.54 5.97 -1.63
N SER A 149 7.19 5.12 -2.59
CA SER A 149 7.36 3.67 -2.57
C SER A 149 7.60 3.15 -3.98
N GLY A 150 8.23 1.99 -4.11
CA GLY A 150 8.55 1.39 -5.40
C GLY A 150 7.27 0.97 -6.17
N LEU A 151 7.33 1.01 -7.51
CA LEU A 151 6.19 0.69 -8.37
C LEU A 151 5.61 -0.69 -8.04
N LEU A 152 6.43 -1.72 -8.00
CA LEU A 152 5.99 -3.08 -7.71
C LEU A 152 5.33 -3.21 -6.32
N GLU A 153 5.77 -2.44 -5.31
CA GLU A 153 5.15 -2.43 -3.99
C GLU A 153 3.76 -1.81 -4.06
N ARG A 154 3.62 -0.65 -4.73
CA ARG A 154 2.34 0.07 -4.91
C ARG A 154 1.33 -0.81 -5.62
N GLU A 155 1.69 -1.37 -6.79
CA GLU A 155 0.84 -2.24 -7.60
C GLU A 155 0.44 -3.53 -6.85
N SER A 156 1.42 -4.21 -6.24
CA SER A 156 1.16 -5.45 -5.51
C SER A 156 0.25 -5.23 -4.28
N LYS A 157 0.48 -4.16 -3.52
CA LYS A 157 -0.33 -3.82 -2.35
C LYS A 157 -1.73 -3.37 -2.74
N PHE A 158 -1.85 -2.58 -3.80
CA PHE A 158 -3.13 -2.13 -4.32
C PHE A 158 -3.99 -3.32 -4.79
N LEU A 159 -3.46 -4.14 -5.69
CA LEU A 159 -4.16 -5.33 -6.18
C LEU A 159 -4.56 -6.26 -5.04
N TRP A 160 -3.61 -6.56 -4.14
CA TRP A 160 -3.87 -7.42 -2.99
C TRP A 160 -5.02 -6.88 -2.13
N THR A 161 -4.99 -5.59 -1.81
CA THR A 161 -5.99 -4.95 -0.95
C THR A 161 -7.38 -4.99 -1.58
N LEU A 162 -7.51 -4.67 -2.87
CA LEU A 162 -8.81 -4.69 -3.57
C LEU A 162 -9.35 -6.12 -3.69
N ALA A 163 -8.51 -7.07 -4.04
CA ALA A 163 -8.88 -8.48 -4.17
C ALA A 163 -9.35 -9.06 -2.82
N GLU A 164 -8.62 -8.81 -1.74
CA GLU A 164 -9.00 -9.25 -0.39
C GLU A 164 -10.26 -8.54 0.11
N PHE A 165 -10.41 -7.24 -0.16
CA PHE A 165 -11.63 -6.51 0.17
C PHE A 165 -12.85 -7.11 -0.53
N ALA A 166 -12.78 -7.36 -1.84
CA ALA A 166 -13.86 -7.99 -2.58
C ALA A 166 -14.14 -9.43 -2.10
N ARG A 167 -13.10 -10.22 -1.84
CA ARG A 167 -13.23 -11.60 -1.32
C ARG A 167 -13.98 -11.66 0.01
N CYS A 168 -13.73 -10.71 0.90
CA CYS A 168 -14.32 -10.70 2.24
C CYS A 168 -15.71 -10.05 2.28
N HIS A 169 -15.96 -9.02 1.45
CA HIS A 169 -17.09 -8.11 1.63
C HIS A 169 -18.04 -8.01 0.44
N ALA A 170 -17.66 -8.45 -0.77
CA ALA A 170 -18.59 -8.48 -1.89
C ALA A 170 -19.68 -9.54 -1.66
N ASP A 171 -20.90 -9.23 -2.09
CA ASP A 171 -22.05 -10.14 -1.95
C ASP A 171 -21.82 -11.47 -2.69
N SER A 172 -21.14 -11.44 -3.83
CA SER A 172 -20.75 -12.62 -4.61
C SER A 172 -19.67 -13.49 -3.94
N ARG A 173 -18.93 -12.95 -2.96
CA ARG A 173 -17.81 -13.61 -2.24
C ARG A 173 -16.89 -14.39 -3.17
N PRO A 174 -16.18 -13.73 -4.08
CA PRO A 174 -15.33 -14.39 -5.05
C PRO A 174 -14.25 -15.23 -4.35
N SER A 175 -13.97 -16.42 -4.87
CA SER A 175 -12.98 -17.33 -4.28
C SER A 175 -11.67 -17.28 -5.06
N ALA A 176 -10.56 -17.30 -4.32
CA ALA A 176 -9.23 -17.32 -4.94
C ALA A 176 -8.96 -18.67 -5.61
N ARG A 177 -8.27 -18.65 -6.76
CA ARG A 177 -7.76 -19.84 -7.43
C ARG A 177 -6.88 -20.66 -6.46
N SER A 178 -6.98 -21.99 -6.51
CA SER A 178 -6.11 -22.89 -5.73
C SER A 178 -4.65 -22.74 -6.17
N ILE A 179 -3.73 -22.84 -5.20
CA ILE A 179 -2.29 -22.88 -5.49
C ILE A 179 -1.92 -24.32 -5.84
N GLY A 180 -1.33 -24.52 -7.03
CA GLY A 180 -0.78 -25.77 -7.51
C GLY A 180 0.73 -25.91 -7.23
N ASP A 181 1.41 -26.56 -8.16
CA ASP A 181 2.87 -26.70 -8.19
C ASP A 181 3.46 -25.70 -9.21
N GLU A 182 3.78 -24.52 -8.74
CA GLU A 182 4.31 -23.41 -9.56
C GLU A 182 5.80 -23.12 -9.27
N HIS A 183 6.57 -24.09 -8.78
CA HIS A 183 7.99 -23.92 -8.43
C HIS A 183 8.85 -23.34 -9.56
N SER A 184 8.62 -23.77 -10.80
CA SER A 184 9.34 -23.23 -11.97
C SER A 184 9.04 -21.75 -12.20
N ILE A 185 7.78 -21.34 -12.02
CA ILE A 185 7.34 -19.94 -12.15
C ILE A 185 8.00 -19.08 -11.08
N VAL A 186 7.95 -19.53 -9.83
CA VAL A 186 8.57 -18.80 -8.69
C VAL A 186 10.06 -18.62 -8.92
N ARG A 187 10.74 -19.68 -9.38
CA ARG A 187 12.17 -19.62 -9.71
C ARG A 187 12.46 -18.58 -10.79
N THR A 188 11.72 -18.61 -11.88
CA THR A 188 11.90 -17.65 -13.00
C THR A 188 11.68 -16.23 -12.53
N VAL A 189 10.63 -15.97 -11.77
CA VAL A 189 10.36 -14.62 -11.22
C VAL A 189 11.45 -14.17 -10.24
N ARG A 190 11.94 -15.08 -9.40
CA ARG A 190 13.04 -14.78 -8.48
C ARG A 190 14.32 -14.40 -9.22
N GLU A 191 14.73 -15.21 -10.21
CA GLU A 191 15.90 -14.94 -11.05
C GLU A 191 15.77 -13.58 -11.73
N TYR A 192 14.61 -13.28 -12.32
CA TYR A 192 14.35 -11.99 -12.94
C TYR A 192 14.51 -10.82 -11.94
N LEU A 193 13.95 -10.93 -10.73
CA LEU A 193 14.06 -9.90 -9.69
C LEU A 193 15.51 -9.72 -9.22
N GLU A 194 16.33 -10.79 -9.19
CA GLU A 194 17.75 -10.75 -8.85
C GLU A 194 18.60 -10.10 -9.94
N GLU A 195 18.23 -10.27 -11.21
CA GLU A 195 18.91 -9.67 -12.37
C GLU A 195 18.52 -8.22 -12.60
N GLN A 196 17.23 -7.92 -12.50
CA GLN A 196 16.65 -6.59 -12.80
C GLN A 196 16.45 -5.72 -11.56
N TYR A 197 17.21 -5.96 -10.48
CA TYR A 197 16.96 -5.28 -9.21
C TYR A 197 17.14 -3.76 -9.24
N THR A 198 17.91 -3.23 -10.17
CA THR A 198 18.09 -1.77 -10.36
C THR A 198 16.93 -1.12 -11.07
N GLU A 199 16.16 -1.90 -11.83
CA GLU A 199 15.10 -1.40 -12.70
C GLU A 199 13.78 -1.14 -11.96
N ASN A 200 12.93 -0.33 -12.55
CA ASN A 200 11.59 -0.08 -12.03
C ASN A 200 10.64 -1.22 -12.44
N VAL A 201 10.79 -2.37 -11.78
CA VAL A 201 9.99 -3.57 -12.07
C VAL A 201 8.53 -3.32 -11.74
N SER A 202 7.63 -3.62 -12.69
CA SER A 202 6.16 -3.59 -12.49
C SER A 202 5.60 -4.98 -12.23
N LEU A 203 4.41 -5.03 -11.63
CA LEU A 203 3.66 -6.28 -11.46
C LEU A 203 3.25 -6.85 -12.81
N ASP A 204 2.85 -6.01 -13.77
CA ASP A 204 2.49 -6.44 -15.12
C ASP A 204 3.66 -7.11 -15.85
N ALA A 205 4.90 -6.66 -15.65
CA ALA A 205 6.09 -7.33 -16.19
C ALA A 205 6.24 -8.75 -15.61
N LEU A 206 5.98 -8.92 -14.32
CA LEU A 206 6.03 -10.24 -13.68
C LEU A 206 4.87 -11.15 -14.12
N VAL A 207 3.68 -10.59 -14.35
CA VAL A 207 2.53 -11.30 -14.92
C VAL A 207 2.83 -11.80 -16.32
N ALA A 208 3.38 -10.92 -17.18
CA ALA A 208 3.78 -11.29 -18.54
C ALA A 208 4.86 -12.42 -18.55
N LEU A 209 5.83 -12.32 -17.64
CA LEU A 209 6.88 -13.33 -17.49
C LEU A 209 6.35 -14.69 -17.00
N SER A 210 5.44 -14.65 -16.04
CA SER A 210 4.94 -15.85 -15.32
C SER A 210 3.75 -16.54 -16.01
N GLY A 211 2.98 -15.80 -16.82
CA GLY A 211 1.75 -16.28 -17.45
C GLY A 211 0.59 -16.56 -16.50
N ILE A 212 0.70 -16.11 -15.23
CA ILE A 212 -0.37 -16.22 -14.22
C ILE A 212 -0.78 -14.85 -13.72
N SER A 213 -1.97 -14.75 -13.11
CA SER A 213 -2.48 -13.46 -12.60
C SER A 213 -1.61 -12.91 -11.48
N GLY A 214 -1.58 -11.59 -11.33
CA GLY A 214 -0.75 -10.89 -10.35
C GLY A 214 -1.08 -11.29 -8.92
N TYR A 215 -2.37 -11.41 -8.58
CA TYR A 215 -2.79 -11.88 -7.26
C TYR A 215 -2.34 -13.33 -6.99
N HIS A 216 -2.50 -14.21 -7.98
CA HIS A 216 -2.06 -15.61 -7.86
C HIS A 216 -0.53 -15.69 -7.71
N LEU A 217 0.21 -14.94 -8.52
CA LEU A 217 1.67 -14.82 -8.43
C LEU A 217 2.12 -14.37 -7.03
N ILE A 218 1.53 -13.32 -6.48
CA ILE A 218 1.86 -12.83 -5.13
C ILE A 218 1.66 -13.94 -4.09
N ARG A 219 0.55 -14.69 -4.17
CA ARG A 219 0.25 -15.80 -3.25
C ARG A 219 1.24 -16.94 -3.35
N VAL A 220 1.50 -17.41 -4.58
CA VAL A 220 2.41 -18.53 -4.85
C VAL A 220 3.83 -18.16 -4.41
N PHE A 221 4.31 -17.01 -4.83
CA PHE A 221 5.64 -16.51 -4.47
C PHE A 221 5.80 -16.38 -2.96
N ARG A 222 4.78 -15.79 -2.27
CA ARG A 222 4.78 -15.69 -0.81
C ARG A 222 4.76 -17.05 -0.13
N LYS A 223 4.01 -18.02 -0.66
CA LYS A 223 3.95 -19.38 -0.10
C LYS A 223 5.31 -20.07 -0.16
N GLU A 224 6.05 -19.91 -1.27
CA GLU A 224 7.31 -20.61 -1.49
C GLU A 224 8.52 -19.88 -0.90
N ILE A 225 8.61 -18.56 -1.08
CA ILE A 225 9.75 -17.73 -0.65
C ILE A 225 9.55 -17.17 0.77
N GLY A 226 8.32 -17.14 1.27
CA GLY A 226 7.98 -16.51 2.56
C GLY A 226 7.73 -14.98 2.46
N LEU A 227 8.04 -14.36 1.32
CA LEU A 227 7.88 -12.93 1.05
C LEU A 227 7.14 -12.72 -0.28
N PRO A 228 6.31 -11.68 -0.42
CA PRO A 228 5.76 -11.31 -1.71
C PRO A 228 6.87 -10.73 -2.63
N PRO A 229 6.68 -10.71 -3.97
CA PRO A 229 7.72 -10.29 -4.94
C PRO A 229 8.34 -8.92 -4.63
N HIS A 230 7.53 -7.92 -4.28
CA HIS A 230 8.04 -6.59 -3.97
C HIS A 230 8.97 -6.58 -2.75
N ALA A 231 8.60 -7.29 -1.68
CA ALA A 231 9.43 -7.37 -0.48
C ALA A 231 10.74 -8.15 -0.72
N TYR A 232 10.69 -9.15 -1.61
CA TYR A 232 11.87 -9.86 -2.07
C TYR A 232 12.81 -8.94 -2.86
N LEU A 233 12.30 -8.16 -3.82
CA LEU A 233 13.07 -7.17 -4.56
C LEU A 233 13.75 -6.17 -3.63
N GLU A 234 13.03 -5.64 -2.66
CA GLU A 234 13.60 -4.73 -1.65
C GLU A 234 14.72 -5.39 -0.86
N GLN A 235 14.56 -6.66 -0.49
CA GLN A 235 15.60 -7.43 0.20
C GLN A 235 16.85 -7.59 -0.66
N VAL A 236 16.72 -7.89 -1.95
CA VAL A 236 17.84 -7.95 -2.91
C VAL A 236 18.55 -6.61 -2.95
N ARG A 237 17.81 -5.51 -3.13
CA ARG A 237 18.34 -4.14 -3.16
C ARG A 237 19.11 -3.78 -1.90
N VAL A 238 18.53 -4.05 -0.73
CA VAL A 238 19.18 -3.77 0.58
C VAL A 238 20.46 -4.60 0.71
N ASN A 239 20.45 -5.87 0.32
CA ASN A 239 21.65 -6.71 0.38
C ASN A 239 22.77 -6.20 -0.54
N ARG A 240 22.43 -5.75 -1.74
CA ARG A 240 23.40 -5.08 -2.66
C ARG A 240 23.91 -3.77 -2.06
N GLY A 241 23.01 -2.96 -1.47
CA GLY A 241 23.39 -1.74 -0.76
C GLY A 241 24.37 -1.98 0.40
N ARG A 242 24.18 -3.06 1.17
CA ARG A 242 25.13 -3.47 2.22
C ARG A 242 26.53 -3.73 1.65
N GLN A 243 26.62 -4.38 0.48
CA GLN A 243 27.91 -4.64 -0.18
C GLN A 243 28.58 -3.34 -0.60
N LEU A 244 27.84 -2.42 -1.23
CA LEU A 244 28.33 -1.11 -1.64
C LEU A 244 28.82 -0.26 -0.46
N LEU A 245 28.06 -0.24 0.64
CA LEU A 245 28.45 0.49 1.86
C LEU A 245 29.72 -0.08 2.50
N ARG A 246 29.92 -1.42 2.46
CA ARG A 246 31.16 -2.07 2.91
C ARG A 246 32.34 -1.69 2.03
N ALA A 247 32.12 -1.54 0.72
CA ALA A 247 33.11 -1.06 -0.23
C ALA A 247 33.41 0.45 -0.12
N GLY A 248 32.74 1.16 0.78
CA GLY A 248 32.96 2.58 1.02
C GLY A 248 32.17 3.53 0.13
N VAL A 249 31.22 3.04 -0.67
CA VAL A 249 30.33 3.86 -1.49
C VAL A 249 29.47 4.76 -0.59
N ARG A 250 29.23 6.00 -1.03
CA ARG A 250 28.38 6.96 -0.29
C ARG A 250 26.92 6.45 -0.25
N ILE A 251 26.22 6.78 0.82
CA ILE A 251 24.83 6.30 1.04
C ILE A 251 23.90 6.73 -0.09
N THR A 252 24.03 7.97 -0.58
CA THR A 252 23.26 8.50 -1.71
C THR A 252 23.47 7.67 -2.97
N ASP A 253 24.73 7.37 -3.28
CA ASP A 253 25.11 6.62 -4.48
C ASP A 253 24.68 5.15 -4.34
N ALA A 254 24.85 4.56 -3.15
CA ALA A 254 24.39 3.20 -2.87
C ALA A 254 22.87 3.06 -3.04
N ALA A 255 22.08 4.07 -2.63
CA ALA A 255 20.62 4.09 -2.85
C ALA A 255 20.30 4.04 -4.35
N LEU A 256 20.86 4.93 -5.14
CA LEU A 256 20.61 5.01 -6.59
C LEU A 256 21.08 3.76 -7.33
N LEU A 257 22.30 3.29 -7.05
CA LEU A 257 22.90 2.10 -7.66
C LEU A 257 22.16 0.80 -7.32
N THR A 258 21.29 0.82 -6.33
CA THR A 258 20.48 -0.33 -5.94
C THR A 258 19.00 -0.18 -6.32
N GLY A 259 18.64 0.84 -7.11
CA GLY A 259 17.30 1.01 -7.66
C GLY A 259 16.28 1.60 -6.68
N PHE A 260 16.72 2.23 -5.58
CA PHE A 260 15.81 3.03 -4.75
C PHE A 260 15.61 4.41 -5.37
N THR A 261 14.41 4.95 -5.22
CA THR A 261 14.05 6.29 -5.72
C THR A 261 14.93 7.39 -5.13
N ASP A 262 15.26 7.25 -3.85
CA ASP A 262 16.07 8.22 -3.11
C ASP A 262 16.70 7.60 -1.85
N GLN A 263 17.53 8.38 -1.18
CA GLN A 263 18.20 7.98 0.05
C GLN A 263 17.22 7.73 1.21
N SER A 264 16.10 8.45 1.29
CA SER A 264 15.12 8.32 2.38
C SER A 264 14.39 6.98 2.28
N HIS A 265 14.00 6.61 1.06
CA HIS A 265 13.42 5.30 0.74
C HIS A 265 14.40 4.18 1.10
N PHE A 266 15.65 4.27 0.66
CA PHE A 266 16.72 3.32 1.01
C PHE A 266 16.92 3.23 2.53
N ASN A 267 17.02 4.36 3.25
CA ASN A 267 17.23 4.39 4.70
C ASN A 267 16.11 3.67 5.44
N ARG A 268 14.86 3.88 5.04
CA ARG A 268 13.69 3.25 5.66
C ARG A 268 13.74 1.72 5.53
N HIS A 269 13.95 1.21 4.31
CA HIS A 269 14.00 -0.23 4.04
C HIS A 269 15.24 -0.88 4.64
N PHE A 270 16.39 -0.22 4.53
CA PHE A 270 17.63 -0.70 5.13
C PHE A 270 17.50 -0.85 6.65
N LYS A 271 17.01 0.20 7.36
CA LYS A 271 16.81 0.13 8.81
C LYS A 271 15.79 -0.93 9.21
N LYS A 272 14.70 -1.05 8.46
CA LYS A 272 13.67 -2.09 8.70
C LYS A 272 14.25 -3.50 8.63
N MET A 273 15.17 -3.76 7.70
CA MET A 273 15.73 -5.10 7.48
C MET A 273 16.98 -5.41 8.31
N THR A 274 17.76 -4.38 8.67
CA THR A 274 19.06 -4.57 9.35
C THR A 274 19.07 -4.14 10.81
N GLY A 275 18.03 -3.43 11.26
CA GLY A 275 17.92 -2.86 12.59
C GLY A 275 18.72 -1.56 12.80
N VAL A 276 19.62 -1.19 11.86
CA VAL A 276 20.47 0.00 11.94
C VAL A 276 20.35 0.86 10.69
N THR A 277 20.68 2.14 10.78
CA THR A 277 20.70 3.01 9.60
C THR A 277 21.90 2.69 8.69
N PRO A 278 21.84 3.00 7.37
CA PRO A 278 22.98 2.87 6.47
C PRO A 278 24.24 3.60 6.97
N GLY A 279 24.06 4.78 7.60
CA GLY A 279 25.16 5.55 8.17
C GLY A 279 25.85 4.86 9.34
N GLN A 280 25.07 4.28 10.26
CA GLN A 280 25.60 3.46 11.35
C GLN A 280 26.33 2.21 10.81
N TYR A 281 25.70 1.54 9.83
CA TYR A 281 26.27 0.35 9.20
C TYR A 281 27.60 0.66 8.49
N SER A 282 27.68 1.75 7.73
CA SER A 282 28.92 2.15 7.03
C SER A 282 30.06 2.50 8.01
N LYS A 283 29.76 3.15 9.13
CA LYS A 283 30.76 3.43 10.18
C LYS A 283 31.31 2.13 10.81
N MET A 284 30.41 1.20 11.16
CA MET A 284 30.81 -0.11 11.72
C MET A 284 31.66 -0.92 10.73
N ALA A 285 31.31 -0.90 9.44
CA ALA A 285 32.03 -1.64 8.41
C ALA A 285 33.45 -1.11 8.16
N ARG A 286 33.70 0.17 8.44
CA ARG A 286 35.01 0.85 8.29
C ARG A 286 35.90 0.75 9.54
N THR A 287 35.33 0.37 10.70
CA THR A 287 36.14 0.22 11.92
C THR A 287 36.89 -1.11 11.84
N PRO A 288 38.25 -1.12 11.91
CA PRO A 288 39.00 -2.35 11.92
C PRO A 288 38.56 -3.22 13.09
N LYS A 289 38.31 -4.51 12.85
CA LYS A 289 38.13 -5.48 13.95
C LYS A 289 39.41 -5.46 14.78
N ILE A 290 39.35 -4.91 15.99
CA ILE A 290 40.45 -5.07 16.95
C ILE A 290 40.52 -6.57 17.24
N PRO A 291 41.65 -7.25 16.99
CA PRO A 291 41.81 -8.66 17.37
C PRO A 291 41.59 -8.73 18.88
N ILE A 292 40.69 -9.59 19.33
CA ILE A 292 40.60 -9.94 20.76
C ILE A 292 41.95 -10.59 21.07
N ALA A 293 42.86 -9.81 21.66
CA ALA A 293 44.12 -10.33 22.20
C ALA A 293 43.73 -11.32 23.30
N LEU A 294 44.06 -12.57 23.14
CA LEU A 294 44.02 -13.61 24.14
C LEU A 294 44.66 -13.06 25.44
N ALA A 295 43.82 -12.78 26.43
CA ALA A 295 44.28 -12.52 27.79
C ALA A 295 44.99 -13.79 28.26
N GLN A 296 46.28 -13.86 28.08
CA GLN A 296 47.13 -14.86 28.72
C GLN A 296 47.04 -14.61 30.24
N THR A 297 46.32 -15.42 30.91
CA THR A 297 46.40 -15.60 32.38
C THR A 297 47.82 -15.96 32.75
N ARG A 298 48.62 -14.99 33.23
CA ARG A 298 49.81 -15.28 34.01
C ARG A 298 49.33 -15.74 35.41
N LYS A 299 49.40 -17.04 35.66
CA LYS A 299 49.51 -17.58 37.01
C LYS A 299 50.87 -17.20 37.56
N ARG A 300 50.89 -16.59 38.71
CA ARG A 300 51.87 -16.75 39.77
C ARG A 300 51.15 -16.90 41.10
#